data_5a202001cb5f5b36d454a4955bc32ced
#
_entry.id   5a202001cb5f5b36d454a4955bc32ced
#
_cell.length_a   1.000
_cell.length_b   1.000
_cell.length_c   1.000
_cell.angle_alpha   90.00
_cell.angle_beta   90.00
_cell.angle_gamma   90.00
#
_symmetry.space_group_name_H-M   'P 1'
#
loop_
_entity.id
_entity.type
_entity.pdbx_description
1 polymer ?
#
loop_
_entity_poly.entity_id
_entity_poly.type
_entity_poly.pdbx_seq_one_letter_code
_entity_poly.pdbx_strand_id
1 'polypeptide(L)'
;MQRIIYFLIRNKDFILFLSLLLICLSININYNEYNKSKFLNSSNSLFSYLYDTKFTISKYFNLEYQNKILTEENRKLRLHIYNMDDKKVDDLEKINFDVTSGSVIKNSYSFTNNFITIDVGKKDSVEIDHGVISSKGVVGIIDKTTSNYSRFISVLNTNFLLNAKFKNSNYFGILSWDGIN
;
A
#
# COMPACT_ATOMS: atom_id res chain seq x y z
N MET A 1 -15.69 -48.18 20.39
CA MET A 1 -15.17 -48.34 21.75
C MET A 1 -14.04 -49.37 21.83
N GLN A 2 -14.17 -50.60 21.27
CA GLN A 2 -13.19 -51.65 21.33
C GLN A 2 -11.80 -51.28 20.80
N ARG A 3 -11.68 -50.49 19.75
CA ARG A 3 -10.39 -50.03 19.18
C ARG A 3 -9.59 -49.13 20.13
N ILE A 4 -10.28 -48.26 20.90
CA ILE A 4 -9.64 -47.35 21.85
C ILE A 4 -9.11 -48.17 23.05
N ILE A 5 -9.88 -49.12 23.56
CA ILE A 5 -9.51 -50.00 24.66
C ILE A 5 -8.29 -50.84 24.26
N TYR A 6 -8.29 -51.38 23.05
CA TYR A 6 -7.15 -52.19 22.55
C TYR A 6 -5.88 -51.33 22.40
N PHE A 7 -6.01 -50.10 21.93
CA PHE A 7 -4.89 -49.15 21.84
C PHE A 7 -4.30 -48.82 23.22
N LEU A 8 -5.18 -48.58 24.22
CA LEU A 8 -4.76 -48.30 25.60
C LEU A 8 -4.02 -49.50 26.21
N ILE A 9 -4.56 -50.70 26.06
CA ILE A 9 -3.93 -51.91 26.59
C ILE A 9 -2.59 -52.19 25.90
N ARG A 10 -2.49 -52.01 24.58
CA ARG A 10 -1.27 -52.23 23.83
C ARG A 10 -0.13 -51.25 24.21
N ASN A 11 -0.47 -50.03 24.59
CA ASN A 11 0.49 -48.99 24.93
C ASN A 11 0.44 -48.58 26.41
N LYS A 12 0.03 -49.51 27.30
CA LYS A 12 -0.18 -49.24 28.71
C LYS A 12 1.01 -48.60 29.43
N ASP A 13 2.24 -49.10 29.13
CA ASP A 13 3.48 -48.68 29.77
C ASP A 13 3.85 -47.24 29.32
N PHE A 14 3.65 -46.93 28.05
CA PHE A 14 3.83 -45.57 27.53
C PHE A 14 2.81 -44.58 28.09
N ILE A 15 1.53 -44.98 28.21
CA ILE A 15 0.48 -44.15 28.79
C ILE A 15 0.73 -43.91 30.27
N LEU A 16 1.18 -44.92 30.99
CA LEU A 16 1.55 -44.84 32.40
C LEU A 16 2.74 -43.89 32.59
N PHE A 17 3.78 -44.03 31.75
CA PHE A 17 4.93 -43.11 31.76
C PHE A 17 4.47 -41.64 31.49
N LEU A 18 3.65 -41.44 30.48
CA LEU A 18 3.15 -40.10 30.12
C LEU A 18 2.32 -39.51 31.25
N SER A 19 1.47 -40.30 31.90
CA SER A 19 0.62 -39.80 33.01
C SER A 19 1.49 -39.42 34.23
N LEU A 20 2.47 -40.23 34.60
CA LEU A 20 3.40 -39.93 35.70
C LEU A 20 4.27 -38.69 35.38
N LEU A 21 4.69 -38.53 34.14
CA LEU A 21 5.44 -37.35 33.67
C LEU A 21 4.60 -36.07 33.81
N LEU A 22 3.35 -36.11 33.39
CA LEU A 22 2.41 -34.97 33.55
C LEU A 22 2.19 -34.62 35.04
N ILE A 23 2.00 -35.61 35.90
CA ILE A 23 1.85 -35.41 37.34
C ILE A 23 3.11 -34.78 37.92
N CYS A 24 4.28 -35.30 37.59
CA CYS A 24 5.57 -34.78 38.03
C CYS A 24 5.78 -33.31 37.60
N LEU A 25 5.49 -32.98 36.33
CA LEU A 25 5.55 -31.62 35.84
C LEU A 25 4.57 -30.70 36.55
N SER A 26 3.35 -31.17 36.80
CA SER A 26 2.31 -30.40 37.51
C SER A 26 2.73 -30.09 38.97
N ILE A 27 3.30 -31.05 39.66
CA ILE A 27 3.84 -30.85 41.01
C ILE A 27 5.00 -29.86 41.00
N ASN A 28 5.94 -30.03 40.05
CA ASN A 28 7.11 -29.15 39.96
C ASN A 28 6.74 -27.70 39.69
N ILE A 29 5.75 -27.47 38.83
CA ILE A 29 5.27 -26.10 38.51
C ILE A 29 4.50 -25.50 39.70
N ASN A 30 3.68 -26.27 40.39
CA ASN A 30 2.82 -25.76 41.47
C ASN A 30 3.53 -25.55 42.81
N TYR A 31 4.52 -26.41 43.14
CA TYR A 31 5.21 -26.34 44.43
C TYR A 31 6.43 -25.40 44.43
N ASN A 32 6.96 -25.03 43.30
CA ASN A 32 8.16 -24.19 43.22
C ASN A 32 7.81 -22.84 42.60
N GLU A 33 7.67 -21.79 43.40
CA GLU A 33 7.35 -20.42 42.93
C GLU A 33 8.36 -19.91 41.89
N TYR A 34 9.63 -20.30 42.03
CA TYR A 34 10.69 -19.97 41.05
C TYR A 34 10.45 -20.62 39.68
N ASN A 35 10.06 -21.89 39.64
CA ASN A 35 9.77 -22.60 38.39
C ASN A 35 8.47 -22.11 37.78
N LYS A 36 7.47 -21.77 38.60
CA LYS A 36 6.22 -21.16 38.15
C LYS A 36 6.47 -19.80 37.46
N SER A 37 7.30 -18.95 38.08
CA SER A 37 7.67 -17.65 37.48
C SER A 37 8.42 -17.81 36.17
N LYS A 38 9.39 -18.72 36.08
CA LYS A 38 10.11 -19.04 34.84
C LYS A 38 9.19 -19.58 33.75
N PHE A 39 8.30 -20.49 34.09
CA PHE A 39 7.34 -21.06 33.15
C PHE A 39 6.39 -20.00 32.61
N LEU A 40 5.85 -19.14 33.48
CA LEU A 40 4.98 -18.04 33.09
C LEU A 40 5.73 -17.01 32.20
N ASN A 41 6.96 -16.67 32.55
CA ASN A 41 7.77 -15.74 31.75
C ASN A 41 8.13 -16.32 30.39
N SER A 42 8.49 -17.61 30.30
CA SER A 42 8.75 -18.29 29.04
C SER A 42 7.51 -18.42 28.19
N SER A 43 6.36 -18.74 28.81
CA SER A 43 5.07 -18.79 28.11
C SER A 43 4.67 -17.42 27.58
N ASN A 44 4.79 -16.35 28.40
CA ASN A 44 4.51 -15.00 27.97
C ASN A 44 5.39 -14.55 26.82
N SER A 45 6.68 -14.91 26.80
CA SER A 45 7.61 -14.62 25.71
C SER A 45 7.19 -15.30 24.41
N LEU A 46 6.78 -16.56 24.46
CA LEU A 46 6.27 -17.29 23.28
C LEU A 46 4.95 -16.71 22.77
N PHE A 47 4.03 -16.40 23.69
CA PHE A 47 2.76 -15.78 23.32
C PHE A 47 2.95 -14.37 22.74
N SER A 48 3.85 -13.56 23.32
CA SER A 48 4.18 -12.24 22.78
C SER A 48 4.70 -12.34 21.33
N TYR A 49 5.60 -13.27 21.05
CA TYR A 49 6.13 -13.50 19.70
C TYR A 49 5.02 -13.88 18.70
N LEU A 50 4.09 -14.74 19.10
CA LEU A 50 2.94 -15.12 18.27
C LEU A 50 1.97 -13.95 18.04
N TYR A 51 1.71 -13.15 19.08
CA TYR A 51 0.87 -11.95 18.97
C TYR A 51 1.52 -10.88 18.10
N ASP A 52 2.82 -10.63 18.24
CA ASP A 52 3.56 -9.66 17.43
C ASP A 52 3.55 -10.05 15.95
N THR A 53 3.73 -11.35 15.67
CA THR A 53 3.67 -11.86 14.31
C THR A 53 2.27 -11.68 13.71
N LYS A 54 1.22 -12.05 14.44
CA LYS A 54 -0.17 -11.87 14.01
C LYS A 54 -0.50 -10.38 13.82
N PHE A 55 -0.08 -9.54 14.74
CA PHE A 55 -0.30 -8.09 14.67
C PHE A 55 0.41 -7.48 13.47
N THR A 56 1.66 -7.86 13.21
CA THR A 56 2.43 -7.38 12.05
C THR A 56 1.78 -7.76 10.73
N ILE A 57 1.32 -9.01 10.60
CA ILE A 57 0.60 -9.49 9.42
C ILE A 57 -0.71 -8.74 9.24
N SER A 58 -1.51 -8.62 10.30
CA SER A 58 -2.77 -7.87 10.26
C SER A 58 -2.57 -6.39 9.90
N LYS A 59 -1.52 -5.77 10.43
CA LYS A 59 -1.13 -4.39 10.11
C LYS A 59 -0.76 -4.24 8.63
N TYR A 60 -0.04 -5.22 8.07
CA TYR A 60 0.34 -5.19 6.66
C TYR A 60 -0.88 -5.22 5.73
N PHE A 61 -1.85 -6.11 5.99
CA PHE A 61 -3.11 -6.14 5.21
C PHE A 61 -3.96 -4.88 5.40
N ASN A 62 -3.91 -4.27 6.58
CA ASN A 62 -4.64 -3.02 6.84
C ASN A 62 -3.99 -1.80 6.14
N LEU A 63 -2.68 -1.84 5.84
CA LEU A 63 -1.99 -0.75 5.13
C LEU A 63 -2.55 -0.52 3.72
N GLU A 64 -2.87 -1.57 2.98
CA GLU A 64 -3.47 -1.44 1.65
C GLU A 64 -4.84 -0.76 1.72
N TYR A 65 -5.67 -1.17 2.67
CA TYR A 65 -6.99 -0.57 2.91
C TYR A 65 -6.86 0.92 3.31
N GLN A 66 -5.98 1.23 4.25
CA GLN A 66 -5.72 2.62 4.68
C GLN A 66 -5.17 3.47 3.53
N ASN A 67 -4.30 2.89 2.70
CA ASN A 67 -3.77 3.58 1.53
C ASN A 67 -4.86 3.94 0.52
N LYS A 68 -5.80 3.03 0.26
CA LYS A 68 -6.97 3.30 -0.58
C LYS A 68 -7.85 4.42 -0.04
N ILE A 69 -8.13 4.41 1.28
CA ILE A 69 -8.91 5.49 1.93
C ILE A 69 -8.20 6.83 1.78
N LEU A 70 -6.92 6.90 2.12
CA LEU A 70 -6.12 8.12 2.03
C LEU A 70 -6.01 8.63 0.59
N THR A 71 -5.91 7.73 -0.38
CA THR A 71 -5.90 8.09 -1.81
C THR A 71 -7.23 8.72 -2.23
N GLU A 72 -8.35 8.15 -1.81
CA GLU A 72 -9.68 8.68 -2.12
C GLU A 72 -9.94 10.02 -1.40
N GLU A 73 -9.51 10.17 -0.17
CA GLU A 73 -9.58 11.45 0.54
C GLU A 73 -8.72 12.52 -0.15
N ASN A 74 -7.49 12.18 -0.55
CA ASN A 74 -6.64 13.07 -1.32
C ASN A 74 -7.28 13.48 -2.65
N ARG A 75 -7.91 12.55 -3.36
CA ARG A 75 -8.65 12.82 -4.60
C ARG A 75 -9.76 13.84 -4.36
N LYS A 76 -10.60 13.63 -3.34
CA LYS A 76 -11.69 14.53 -2.98
C LYS A 76 -11.20 15.92 -2.60
N LEU A 77 -10.14 16.01 -1.80
CA LEU A 77 -9.53 17.28 -1.42
C LEU A 77 -8.99 18.06 -2.62
N ARG A 78 -8.35 17.36 -3.57
CA ARG A 78 -7.84 17.98 -4.80
C ARG A 78 -8.96 18.49 -5.69
N LEU A 79 -10.01 17.69 -5.90
CA LEU A 79 -11.20 18.12 -6.61
C LEU A 79 -11.76 19.41 -5.99
N HIS A 80 -11.84 19.46 -4.67
CA HIS A 80 -12.35 20.63 -3.97
C HIS A 80 -11.46 21.86 -4.19
N ILE A 81 -10.14 21.70 -4.09
CA ILE A 81 -9.18 22.79 -4.31
C ILE A 81 -9.26 23.31 -5.74
N TYR A 82 -9.24 22.45 -6.75
CA TYR A 82 -9.30 22.87 -8.16
C TYR A 82 -10.62 23.57 -8.48
N ASN A 83 -11.74 23.06 -7.99
CA ASN A 83 -13.05 23.67 -8.22
C ASN A 83 -13.31 24.95 -7.37
N MET A 84 -12.50 25.20 -6.33
CA MET A 84 -12.56 26.45 -5.57
C MET A 84 -11.73 27.58 -6.18
N ASP A 85 -10.60 27.26 -6.79
CA ASP A 85 -9.69 28.25 -7.38
C ASP A 85 -10.30 28.91 -8.63
N ASP A 86 -11.21 28.20 -9.31
CA ASP A 86 -11.95 28.69 -10.47
C ASP A 86 -12.98 29.78 -10.15
N LYS A 87 -13.35 29.99 -8.88
CA LYS A 87 -14.25 31.07 -8.47
C LYS A 87 -13.65 32.47 -8.57
N LYS A 88 -12.35 32.57 -8.92
CA LYS A 88 -11.63 33.86 -9.04
C LYS A 88 -11.43 34.33 -10.48
N VAL A 89 -11.87 33.56 -11.47
CA VAL A 89 -11.78 33.94 -12.88
C VAL A 89 -13.16 34.32 -13.34
N ASP A 90 -13.32 35.61 -13.71
CA ASP A 90 -14.53 36.21 -14.27
C ASP A 90 -15.13 35.33 -15.38
N ASP A 91 -16.41 35.00 -15.24
CA ASP A 91 -17.48 34.69 -16.22
C ASP A 91 -17.19 33.92 -17.52
N LEU A 92 -16.03 33.30 -17.70
CA LEU A 92 -15.73 32.43 -18.83
C LEU A 92 -15.75 30.97 -18.39
N GLU A 93 -16.79 30.24 -18.78
CA GLU A 93 -16.98 28.80 -18.69
C GLU A 93 -16.37 28.12 -17.43
N LYS A 94 -17.20 27.76 -16.48
CA LYS A 94 -16.81 26.90 -15.33
C LYS A 94 -16.22 25.60 -15.84
N ILE A 95 -14.93 25.53 -15.92
CA ILE A 95 -14.20 24.27 -16.18
C ILE A 95 -14.36 23.41 -14.93
N ASN A 96 -15.16 22.37 -15.03
CA ASN A 96 -15.35 21.41 -13.96
C ASN A 96 -14.24 20.36 -14.09
N PHE A 97 -13.20 20.43 -13.25
CA PHE A 97 -12.12 19.46 -13.23
C PHE A 97 -12.62 18.15 -12.62
N ASP A 98 -12.31 17.03 -13.26
CA ASP A 98 -12.43 15.71 -12.67
C ASP A 98 -11.02 15.14 -12.40
N VAL A 99 -10.88 14.36 -11.33
CA VAL A 99 -9.59 13.79 -10.90
C VAL A 99 -9.76 12.31 -10.61
N THR A 100 -9.02 11.49 -11.33
CA THR A 100 -8.90 10.05 -11.09
C THR A 100 -7.53 9.74 -10.49
N SER A 101 -7.49 8.86 -9.48
CA SER A 101 -6.23 8.41 -8.88
C SER A 101 -5.83 7.06 -9.43
N GLY A 102 -4.54 6.88 -9.74
CA GLY A 102 -3.98 5.63 -10.24
C GLY A 102 -2.62 5.33 -9.60
N SER A 103 -2.25 4.04 -9.62
CA SER A 103 -0.98 3.56 -9.11
C SER A 103 -0.02 3.25 -10.26
N VAL A 104 1.26 3.54 -10.06
CA VAL A 104 2.29 3.24 -11.05
C VAL A 104 2.58 1.73 -11.06
N ILE A 105 2.38 1.09 -12.22
CA ILE A 105 2.68 -0.34 -12.44
C ILE A 105 4.09 -0.53 -13.02
N LYS A 106 4.48 0.36 -13.93
CA LYS A 106 5.76 0.27 -14.64
C LYS A 106 6.34 1.66 -14.85
N ASN A 107 7.65 1.79 -14.63
CA ASN A 107 8.39 3.02 -14.87
C ASN A 107 9.69 2.70 -15.63
N SER A 108 9.95 3.37 -16.74
CA SER A 108 11.16 3.18 -17.57
C SER A 108 12.22 4.26 -17.30
N TYR A 109 12.48 4.57 -16.03
CA TYR A 109 13.37 5.65 -15.57
C TYR A 109 14.85 5.53 -16.04
N SER A 110 15.25 4.39 -16.58
CA SER A 110 16.62 4.15 -17.06
C SER A 110 16.87 4.66 -18.48
N PHE A 111 15.88 5.23 -19.14
CA PHE A 111 15.96 5.69 -20.53
C PHE A 111 15.73 7.19 -20.61
N THR A 112 16.30 7.82 -21.66
CA THR A 112 16.02 9.23 -21.99
C THR A 112 14.58 9.43 -22.49
N ASN A 113 13.97 8.38 -23.07
CA ASN A 113 12.55 8.34 -23.43
C ASN A 113 11.75 7.65 -22.30
N ASN A 114 11.47 8.36 -21.24
CA ASN A 114 10.83 7.79 -20.05
C ASN A 114 9.31 7.76 -20.18
N PHE A 115 8.74 6.55 -20.08
CA PHE A 115 7.30 6.29 -20.07
C PHE A 115 6.91 5.61 -18.77
N ILE A 116 5.74 5.96 -18.27
CA ILE A 116 5.19 5.38 -17.04
C ILE A 116 3.80 4.81 -17.33
N THR A 117 3.52 3.60 -16.83
CA THR A 117 2.22 2.94 -16.95
C THR A 117 1.51 2.93 -15.60
N ILE A 118 0.22 3.25 -15.63
CA ILE A 118 -0.67 3.30 -14.46
C ILE A 118 -1.86 2.35 -14.63
N ASP A 119 -2.47 1.95 -13.51
CA ASP A 119 -3.57 0.97 -13.39
C ASP A 119 -4.96 1.57 -13.60
N VAL A 120 -5.06 2.72 -14.27
CA VAL A 120 -6.33 3.36 -14.64
C VAL A 120 -6.39 3.59 -16.14
N GLY A 121 -7.59 3.48 -16.73
CA GLY A 121 -7.79 3.56 -18.17
C GLY A 121 -9.12 4.20 -18.57
N LYS A 122 -9.62 3.86 -19.75
CA LYS A 122 -10.89 4.40 -20.28
C LYS A 122 -12.08 4.14 -19.37
N LYS A 123 -12.10 3.01 -18.63
CA LYS A 123 -13.16 2.71 -17.67
C LYS A 123 -13.20 3.70 -16.49
N ASP A 124 -12.07 4.33 -16.22
CA ASP A 124 -11.88 5.30 -15.15
C ASP A 124 -11.91 6.74 -15.70
N SER A 125 -12.47 6.94 -16.91
CA SER A 125 -12.56 8.23 -17.61
C SER A 125 -11.20 8.85 -17.93
N VAL A 126 -10.15 8.02 -18.13
CA VAL A 126 -8.83 8.50 -18.52
C VAL A 126 -8.70 8.47 -20.05
N GLU A 127 -8.41 9.63 -20.61
CA GLU A 127 -8.25 9.82 -22.06
C GLU A 127 -6.82 10.28 -22.42
N ILE A 128 -6.50 10.24 -23.71
CA ILE A 128 -5.26 10.80 -24.25
C ILE A 128 -5.27 12.31 -23.99
N ASP A 129 -4.09 12.90 -23.79
CA ASP A 129 -3.84 14.31 -23.48
C ASP A 129 -4.26 14.74 -22.07
N HIS A 130 -4.82 13.84 -21.24
CA HIS A 130 -5.03 14.14 -19.83
C HIS A 130 -3.70 14.35 -19.10
N GLY A 131 -3.62 15.42 -18.32
CA GLY A 131 -2.46 15.73 -17.48
C GLY A 131 -2.34 14.79 -16.27
N VAL A 132 -1.13 14.36 -15.98
CA VAL A 132 -0.81 13.55 -14.79
C VAL A 132 -0.08 14.41 -13.77
N ILE A 133 -0.59 14.43 -12.54
CA ILE A 133 -0.07 15.23 -11.43
C ILE A 133 0.27 14.36 -10.23
N SER A 134 1.24 14.81 -9.44
CA SER A 134 1.57 14.26 -8.12
C SER A 134 1.39 15.31 -7.03
N SER A 135 1.79 14.97 -5.81
CA SER A 135 1.84 15.95 -4.70
C SER A 135 2.84 17.09 -4.94
N LYS A 136 3.82 16.89 -5.82
CA LYS A 136 4.90 17.84 -6.11
C LYS A 136 4.69 18.65 -7.39
N GLY A 137 3.68 18.33 -8.22
CA GLY A 137 3.39 19.02 -9.46
C GLY A 137 3.10 18.09 -10.62
N VAL A 138 3.21 18.60 -11.84
CA VAL A 138 3.00 17.86 -13.09
C VAL A 138 4.06 16.78 -13.24
N VAL A 139 3.62 15.58 -13.62
CA VAL A 139 4.48 14.40 -13.83
C VAL A 139 4.54 14.01 -15.32
N GLY A 140 3.49 14.28 -16.08
CA GLY A 140 3.43 13.96 -17.48
C GLY A 140 2.07 14.15 -18.12
N ILE A 141 1.91 13.62 -19.35
CA ILE A 141 0.67 13.65 -20.14
C ILE A 141 0.41 12.26 -20.70
N ILE A 142 -0.85 11.81 -20.65
CA ILE A 142 -1.29 10.51 -21.18
C ILE A 142 -1.09 10.48 -22.70
N ASP A 143 -0.31 9.53 -23.19
CA ASP A 143 -0.06 9.30 -24.63
C ASP A 143 -0.83 8.11 -25.18
N LYS A 144 -1.14 7.13 -24.36
CA LYS A 144 -1.93 5.93 -24.72
C LYS A 144 -2.82 5.49 -23.59
N THR A 145 -4.03 5.04 -23.94
CA THR A 145 -4.96 4.48 -22.99
C THR A 145 -5.60 3.20 -23.54
N THR A 146 -5.83 2.24 -22.65
CA THR A 146 -6.60 1.01 -22.86
C THR A 146 -7.80 0.98 -21.93
N SER A 147 -8.56 -0.10 -21.88
CA SER A 147 -9.71 -0.20 -20.99
C SER A 147 -9.35 -0.03 -19.51
N ASN A 148 -8.23 -0.63 -19.06
CA ASN A 148 -7.87 -0.71 -17.63
C ASN A 148 -6.53 -0.03 -17.30
N TYR A 149 -5.74 0.35 -18.31
CA TYR A 149 -4.39 0.87 -18.13
C TYR A 149 -4.16 2.07 -19.02
N SER A 150 -3.35 3.00 -18.55
CA SER A 150 -2.87 4.11 -19.36
C SER A 150 -1.35 4.24 -19.26
N ARG A 151 -0.75 4.80 -20.29
CA ARG A 151 0.66 5.16 -20.32
C ARG A 151 0.78 6.66 -20.50
N PHE A 152 1.72 7.26 -19.82
CA PHE A 152 2.02 8.67 -19.98
C PHE A 152 3.50 8.92 -20.28
N ILE A 153 3.75 10.00 -20.99
CA ILE A 153 5.09 10.55 -21.22
C ILE A 153 5.47 11.34 -19.97
N SER A 154 6.59 10.98 -19.35
CA SER A 154 7.09 11.67 -18.16
C SER A 154 7.68 13.03 -18.52
N VAL A 155 7.64 13.99 -17.57
CA VAL A 155 8.41 15.25 -17.68
C VAL A 155 9.93 15.00 -17.82
N LEU A 156 10.42 13.82 -17.42
CA LEU A 156 11.78 13.34 -17.64
C LEU A 156 11.89 12.53 -18.96
N ASN A 157 11.32 13.04 -20.03
CA ASN A 157 11.42 12.49 -21.36
C ASN A 157 11.87 13.61 -22.30
N THR A 158 12.88 13.36 -23.12
CA THR A 158 13.45 14.37 -24.02
C THR A 158 12.46 14.90 -25.06
N ASN A 159 11.41 14.14 -25.36
CA ASN A 159 10.33 14.55 -26.27
C ASN A 159 9.18 15.28 -25.56
N PHE A 160 9.25 15.44 -24.22
CA PHE A 160 8.20 16.12 -23.48
C PHE A 160 8.43 17.63 -23.45
N LEU A 161 7.43 18.37 -23.87
CA LEU A 161 7.44 19.83 -23.87
C LEU A 161 6.22 20.34 -23.08
N LEU A 162 6.45 21.18 -22.10
CA LEU A 162 5.40 21.76 -21.25
C LEU A 162 5.48 23.29 -21.30
N ASN A 163 4.40 23.94 -21.73
CA ASN A 163 4.28 25.38 -21.61
C ASN A 163 4.12 25.78 -20.14
N ALA A 164 4.99 26.62 -19.65
CA ALA A 164 4.99 27.09 -18.27
C ALA A 164 5.07 28.61 -18.19
N LYS A 165 4.49 29.18 -17.12
CA LYS A 165 4.53 30.60 -16.80
C LYS A 165 5.15 30.79 -15.42
N PHE A 166 6.02 31.77 -15.27
CA PHE A 166 6.51 32.17 -13.95
C PHE A 166 5.39 32.83 -13.13
N LYS A 167 5.21 32.38 -11.89
CA LYS A 167 4.12 32.82 -11.02
C LYS A 167 4.09 34.33 -10.79
N ASN A 168 5.27 34.97 -10.71
CA ASN A 168 5.41 36.38 -10.35
C ASN A 168 5.77 37.28 -11.54
N SER A 169 5.64 36.77 -12.75
CA SER A 169 5.94 37.53 -13.98
C SER A 169 5.03 37.10 -15.13
N ASN A 170 4.96 37.93 -16.18
CA ASN A 170 4.22 37.57 -17.37
C ASN A 170 5.03 36.81 -18.42
N TYR A 171 6.21 36.31 -18.05
CA TYR A 171 7.04 35.53 -18.94
C TYR A 171 6.56 34.09 -19.06
N PHE A 172 6.46 33.61 -20.30
CA PHE A 172 6.16 32.24 -20.65
C PHE A 172 7.40 31.57 -21.20
N GLY A 173 7.49 30.27 -21.04
CA GLY A 173 8.56 29.48 -21.61
C GLY A 173 8.16 28.01 -21.77
N ILE A 174 8.96 27.28 -22.50
CA ILE A 174 8.81 25.83 -22.68
C ILE A 174 9.77 25.14 -21.71
N LEU A 175 9.22 24.29 -20.84
CA LEU A 175 9.98 23.40 -19.98
C LEU A 175 10.26 22.12 -20.76
N SER A 176 11.53 21.76 -20.90
CA SER A 176 11.98 20.50 -21.47
C SER A 176 13.12 19.93 -20.65
N TRP A 177 13.29 18.61 -20.69
CA TRP A 177 14.42 17.92 -20.08
C TRP A 177 15.44 17.55 -21.16
N ASP A 178 16.71 17.81 -20.93
CA ASP A 178 17.81 17.59 -21.85
C ASP A 178 18.38 16.15 -21.86
N GLY A 179 17.84 15.27 -20.96
CA GLY A 179 18.28 13.89 -20.84
C GLY A 179 19.48 13.68 -19.92
N ILE A 180 19.98 14.72 -19.28
CA ILE A 180 21.13 14.71 -18.35
C ILE A 180 20.64 14.97 -16.93
N ASN A 181 21.15 14.24 -15.94
CA ASN A 181 20.87 14.41 -14.51
C ASN A 181 21.92 15.30 -13.85
#